data_5228d5ea86d0126309b30c02c09d74fb
#
_entry.id   5228d5ea86d0126309b30c02c09d74fb
#
_cell.length_a   1.000
_cell.length_b   1.000
_cell.length_c   1.000
_cell.angle_alpha   90.00
_cell.angle_beta   90.00
_cell.angle_gamma   90.00
#
_symmetry.space_group_name_H-M   'P 1'
#
loop_
_entity.id
_entity.type
_entity.pdbx_description
1 polymer ?
#
loop_
_entity_poly.entity_id
_entity_poly.type
_entity_poly.pdbx_seq_one_letter_code
_entity_poly.pdbx_strand_id
1 'polypeptide(L)'
;MTDREKEVLDIVAKNPMISQKEIADILGIARSSVAVHITNLMKKGHIKGKGYILRDRDYVTVIGGANIDIMGFPTNMLNMGDSNPGKVKISLGGVGRNISENLAKLDIEVKLITALGTDLYGKKMIDECKLSGIDMENSLILKNMPSSTYLSVLDERGDMKVAIAHMDIIEELNIDFIRKKSLIIKNSRCVVVDTNIRREAIEYLLTNFKDVDFFLDTVSTIKSRKVKDLIGSFHTIKPNKIEAEELTGIKINSIDDARDAVDYFLNLGVQRVFITLGKDGLYYGNSKAVGYLPSLQVKVSNANGAGDAFIAGLVYGYVNDFNIKKSARFSMAASAIALSHEDTINPNMSTLRIEEMIKEMK
;
A
#
# COMPACT_ATOMS: atom_id res chain seq x y z
N MET A 1 14.79 -1.47 -23.83
CA MET A 1 14.62 -2.71 -24.61
C MET A 1 14.65 -2.33 -26.09
N THR A 2 15.39 -3.04 -26.94
CA THR A 2 15.41 -2.80 -28.40
C THR A 2 14.21 -3.50 -29.05
N ASP A 3 13.86 -3.11 -30.29
CA ASP A 3 12.73 -3.74 -31.02
C ASP A 3 12.97 -5.26 -31.19
N ARG A 4 14.22 -5.66 -31.45
CA ARG A 4 14.58 -7.08 -31.53
C ARG A 4 14.46 -7.83 -30.20
N GLU A 5 14.82 -7.20 -29.08
CA GLU A 5 14.60 -7.78 -27.75
C GLU A 5 13.10 -7.96 -27.45
N LYS A 6 12.26 -7.04 -27.95
CA LYS A 6 10.81 -7.11 -27.79
C LYS A 6 10.22 -8.28 -28.59
N GLU A 7 10.64 -8.43 -29.85
CA GLU A 7 10.22 -9.57 -30.69
C GLU A 7 10.62 -10.92 -30.07
N VAL A 8 11.86 -11.03 -29.57
CA VAL A 8 12.33 -12.24 -28.86
C VAL A 8 11.49 -12.50 -27.63
N LEU A 9 11.19 -11.46 -26.84
CA LEU A 9 10.37 -11.58 -25.64
C LEU A 9 8.94 -12.03 -25.93
N ASP A 10 8.31 -11.49 -26.99
CA ASP A 10 6.96 -11.85 -27.42
C ASP A 10 6.86 -13.31 -27.89
N ILE A 11 7.90 -13.82 -28.56
CA ILE A 11 7.97 -15.24 -28.97
C ILE A 11 8.11 -16.15 -27.74
N VAL A 12 9.00 -15.78 -26.82
CA VAL A 12 9.22 -16.52 -25.56
C VAL A 12 7.97 -16.50 -24.69
N ALA A 13 7.22 -15.37 -24.67
CA ALA A 13 5.96 -15.23 -23.95
C ALA A 13 4.90 -16.23 -24.43
N LYS A 14 4.82 -16.44 -25.75
CA LYS A 14 3.85 -17.38 -26.37
C LYS A 14 4.25 -18.84 -26.18
N ASN A 15 5.56 -19.13 -26.11
CA ASN A 15 6.08 -20.46 -25.90
C ASN A 15 7.36 -20.42 -25.03
N PRO A 16 7.23 -20.47 -23.68
CA PRO A 16 8.37 -20.41 -22.77
C PRO A 16 9.38 -21.54 -22.91
N MET A 17 9.02 -22.64 -23.57
CA MET A 17 9.90 -23.78 -23.81
C MET A 17 10.58 -23.77 -25.16
N ILE A 18 10.37 -22.72 -25.97
CA ILE A 18 10.95 -22.60 -27.31
C ILE A 18 12.48 -22.56 -27.25
N SER A 19 13.13 -23.25 -28.17
CA SER A 19 14.59 -23.27 -28.28
C SER A 19 15.13 -22.00 -28.94
N GLN A 20 16.37 -21.63 -28.64
CA GLN A 20 17.04 -20.50 -29.31
C GLN A 20 17.18 -20.71 -30.84
N LYS A 21 17.21 -21.98 -31.30
CA LYS A 21 17.24 -22.30 -32.72
C LYS A 21 15.91 -21.96 -33.39
N GLU A 22 14.79 -22.37 -32.77
CA GLU A 22 13.46 -22.06 -33.28
C GLU A 22 13.19 -20.56 -33.30
N ILE A 23 13.63 -19.81 -32.28
CA ILE A 23 13.54 -18.34 -32.28
C ILE A 23 14.35 -17.75 -33.43
N ALA A 24 15.57 -18.27 -33.63
CA ALA A 24 16.43 -17.81 -34.74
C ALA A 24 15.78 -18.05 -36.11
N ASP A 25 15.18 -19.23 -36.30
CA ASP A 25 14.46 -19.61 -37.53
C ASP A 25 13.23 -18.70 -37.77
N ILE A 26 12.44 -18.41 -36.72
CA ILE A 26 11.26 -17.51 -36.80
C ILE A 26 11.66 -16.09 -37.15
N LEU A 27 12.76 -15.57 -36.58
CA LEU A 27 13.18 -14.17 -36.74
C LEU A 27 14.14 -13.98 -37.92
N GLY A 28 14.58 -15.05 -38.57
CA GLY A 28 15.55 -15.00 -39.68
C GLY A 28 16.93 -14.47 -39.25
N ILE A 29 17.39 -14.75 -38.03
CA ILE A 29 18.66 -14.27 -37.48
C ILE A 29 19.53 -15.43 -36.99
N ALA A 30 20.81 -15.17 -36.76
CA ALA A 30 21.72 -16.17 -36.23
C ALA A 30 21.35 -16.56 -34.77
N ARG A 31 21.47 -17.86 -34.44
CA ARG A 31 21.26 -18.37 -33.04
C ARG A 31 22.11 -17.61 -32.00
N SER A 32 23.34 -17.21 -32.38
CA SER A 32 24.21 -16.41 -31.52
C SER A 32 23.62 -15.05 -31.18
N SER A 33 22.94 -14.42 -32.14
CA SER A 33 22.23 -13.14 -31.92
C SER A 33 21.06 -13.31 -30.95
N VAL A 34 20.29 -14.40 -31.10
CA VAL A 34 19.22 -14.74 -30.14
C VAL A 34 19.78 -14.94 -28.74
N ALA A 35 20.91 -15.64 -28.59
CA ALA A 35 21.55 -15.86 -27.29
C ALA A 35 21.96 -14.54 -26.63
N VAL A 36 22.44 -13.55 -27.40
CA VAL A 36 22.78 -12.21 -26.91
C VAL A 36 21.51 -11.48 -26.45
N HIS A 37 20.42 -11.49 -27.23
CA HIS A 37 19.16 -10.85 -26.85
C HIS A 37 18.56 -11.46 -25.59
N ILE A 38 18.54 -12.80 -25.48
CA ILE A 38 18.09 -13.50 -24.26
C ILE A 38 18.95 -13.12 -23.05
N THR A 39 20.27 -13.08 -23.19
CA THR A 39 21.17 -12.66 -22.12
C THR A 39 20.90 -11.23 -21.68
N ASN A 40 20.63 -10.33 -22.62
CA ASN A 40 20.27 -8.95 -22.32
C ASN A 40 18.90 -8.85 -21.61
N LEU A 41 17.92 -9.63 -22.06
CA LEU A 41 16.60 -9.72 -21.42
C LEU A 41 16.69 -10.31 -20.01
N MET A 42 17.58 -11.26 -19.77
CA MET A 42 17.88 -11.77 -18.42
C MET A 42 18.55 -10.71 -17.55
N LYS A 43 19.55 -9.99 -18.06
CA LYS A 43 20.20 -8.86 -17.35
C LYS A 43 19.24 -7.74 -17.04
N LYS A 44 18.28 -7.47 -17.92
CA LYS A 44 17.21 -6.48 -17.73
C LYS A 44 16.07 -7.03 -16.87
N GLY A 45 16.13 -8.31 -16.48
CA GLY A 45 15.19 -8.98 -15.60
C GLY A 45 13.85 -9.35 -16.26
N HIS A 46 13.71 -9.31 -17.57
CA HIS A 46 12.50 -9.76 -18.28
C HIS A 46 12.40 -11.29 -18.39
N ILE A 47 13.52 -12.00 -18.27
CA ILE A 47 13.60 -13.47 -18.26
C ILE A 47 14.34 -13.92 -17.00
N LYS A 48 13.75 -14.82 -16.22
CA LYS A 48 14.27 -15.24 -14.90
C LYS A 48 15.29 -16.40 -14.93
N GLY A 49 15.35 -17.16 -16.02
CA GLY A 49 16.26 -18.32 -16.05
C GLY A 49 16.13 -19.24 -17.27
N LYS A 50 16.77 -20.41 -17.20
CA LYS A 50 16.69 -21.46 -18.21
C LYS A 50 15.26 -22.04 -18.20
N GLY A 51 14.58 -21.97 -19.33
CA GLY A 51 13.16 -22.31 -19.47
C GLY A 51 12.31 -21.06 -19.75
N TYR A 52 12.96 -19.90 -19.88
CA TYR A 52 12.31 -18.62 -20.24
C TYR A 52 11.08 -18.31 -19.38
N ILE A 53 11.21 -18.50 -18.05
CA ILE A 53 10.20 -18.09 -17.11
C ILE A 53 10.09 -16.57 -17.24
N LEU A 54 8.98 -16.13 -17.80
CA LEU A 54 8.68 -14.71 -17.93
C LEU A 54 8.48 -14.14 -16.54
N ARG A 55 8.83 -12.90 -16.45
CA ARG A 55 8.56 -12.13 -15.26
C ARG A 55 7.18 -11.52 -15.41
N ASP A 56 6.23 -12.10 -14.72
CA ASP A 56 4.96 -11.45 -14.51
C ASP A 56 5.15 -10.37 -13.43
N ARG A 57 4.63 -9.18 -13.67
CA ARG A 57 4.51 -8.13 -12.66
C ARG A 57 3.26 -8.40 -11.82
N ASP A 58 3.16 -9.61 -11.28
CA ASP A 58 1.91 -10.09 -10.69
C ASP A 58 1.75 -9.68 -9.24
N TYR A 59 2.78 -9.11 -8.60
CA TYR A 59 2.72 -8.72 -7.22
C TYR A 59 2.80 -7.20 -7.02
N VAL A 60 2.24 -6.77 -5.90
CA VAL A 60 2.35 -5.42 -5.36
C VAL A 60 3.37 -5.41 -4.23
N THR A 61 4.25 -4.41 -4.19
CA THR A 61 5.12 -4.20 -3.03
C THR A 61 4.54 -3.10 -2.16
N VAL A 62 4.46 -3.36 -0.86
CA VAL A 62 4.13 -2.35 0.15
C VAL A 62 5.39 -2.08 0.96
N ILE A 63 5.80 -0.81 1.07
CA ILE A 63 6.95 -0.37 1.87
C ILE A 63 6.43 0.55 2.95
N GLY A 64 6.43 0.09 4.19
CA GLY A 64 5.80 0.86 5.25
C GLY A 64 5.83 0.24 6.63
N GLY A 65 5.07 0.84 7.54
CA GLY A 65 5.03 0.47 8.94
C GLY A 65 4.31 -0.85 9.22
N ALA A 66 4.89 -1.62 10.14
CA ALA A 66 4.25 -2.74 10.82
C ALA A 66 4.59 -2.63 12.32
N ASN A 67 3.59 -2.76 13.17
CA ASN A 67 3.77 -2.66 14.62
C ASN A 67 2.79 -3.56 15.38
N ILE A 68 3.02 -3.73 16.66
CA ILE A 68 2.07 -4.36 17.57
C ILE A 68 1.31 -3.26 18.31
N ASP A 69 -0.02 -3.30 18.21
CA ASP A 69 -0.91 -2.45 18.97
C ASP A 69 -1.23 -3.12 20.30
N ILE A 70 -0.95 -2.44 21.40
CA ILE A 70 -1.21 -2.87 22.79
C ILE A 70 -2.21 -1.90 23.39
N MET A 71 -3.43 -2.35 23.64
CA MET A 71 -4.50 -1.50 24.15
C MET A 71 -4.95 -1.95 25.53
N GLY A 72 -4.87 -1.04 26.50
CA GLY A 72 -5.36 -1.24 27.87
C GLY A 72 -6.78 -0.69 28.04
N PHE A 73 -7.70 -1.52 28.54
CA PHE A 73 -9.09 -1.20 28.81
C PHE A 73 -9.34 -1.34 30.33
N PRO A 74 -9.48 -0.27 31.09
CA PRO A 74 -9.80 -0.37 32.51
C PRO A 74 -11.22 -0.92 32.70
N THR A 75 -11.41 -1.70 33.79
CA THR A 75 -12.73 -2.25 34.14
C THR A 75 -13.66 -1.17 34.72
N ASN A 76 -13.07 -0.17 35.39
CA ASN A 76 -13.77 0.94 36.02
C ASN A 76 -13.18 2.27 35.51
N MET A 77 -13.67 3.38 36.02
CA MET A 77 -13.11 4.72 35.77
C MET A 77 -11.59 4.71 35.97
N LEU A 78 -10.86 5.23 35.00
CA LEU A 78 -9.40 5.26 35.02
C LEU A 78 -8.90 6.16 36.14
N ASN A 79 -8.14 5.58 37.08
CA ASN A 79 -7.50 6.30 38.17
C ASN A 79 -6.04 6.59 37.78
N MET A 80 -5.75 7.89 37.55
CA MET A 80 -4.41 8.31 37.16
C MET A 80 -3.44 8.21 38.32
N GLY A 81 -2.23 7.70 38.04
CA GLY A 81 -1.18 7.55 39.07
C GLY A 81 -1.32 6.30 39.95
N ASP A 82 -2.25 5.40 39.63
CA ASP A 82 -2.47 4.16 40.35
C ASP A 82 -2.61 2.96 39.42
N SER A 83 -2.63 1.74 39.96
CA SER A 83 -2.88 0.51 39.24
C SER A 83 -4.38 0.34 38.95
N ASN A 84 -4.72 0.14 37.68
CA ASN A 84 -6.09 -0.03 37.26
C ASN A 84 -6.34 -1.49 36.80
N PRO A 85 -7.22 -2.25 37.47
CA PRO A 85 -7.66 -3.54 36.96
C PRO A 85 -8.33 -3.37 35.59
N GLY A 86 -7.99 -4.27 34.64
CA GLY A 86 -8.49 -4.12 33.28
C GLY A 86 -8.16 -5.29 32.39
N LYS A 87 -8.41 -5.10 31.10
CA LYS A 87 -8.06 -6.04 30.01
C LYS A 87 -7.00 -5.43 29.12
N VAL A 88 -6.14 -6.28 28.56
CA VAL A 88 -5.17 -5.88 27.55
C VAL A 88 -5.47 -6.64 26.26
N LYS A 89 -5.64 -5.90 25.16
CA LYS A 89 -5.76 -6.46 23.80
C LYS A 89 -4.45 -6.21 23.06
N ILE A 90 -3.92 -7.27 22.45
CA ILE A 90 -2.73 -7.18 21.61
C ILE A 90 -3.14 -7.58 20.20
N SER A 91 -2.91 -6.70 19.22
CA SER A 91 -3.22 -6.93 17.83
C SER A 91 -2.08 -6.50 16.92
N LEU A 92 -2.06 -7.04 15.71
CA LEU A 92 -1.14 -6.55 14.68
C LEU A 92 -1.68 -5.24 14.11
N GLY A 93 -0.78 -4.29 13.92
CA GLY A 93 -1.04 -2.97 13.38
C GLY A 93 0.01 -2.54 12.37
N GLY A 94 -0.03 -1.26 12.03
CA GLY A 94 0.85 -0.63 11.05
C GLY A 94 0.19 -0.51 9.67
N VAL A 95 0.26 0.70 9.10
CA VAL A 95 -0.42 1.05 7.84
C VAL A 95 0.05 0.14 6.71
N GLY A 96 1.36 -0.03 6.53
CA GLY A 96 1.90 -0.91 5.48
C GLY A 96 1.43 -2.36 5.64
N ARG A 97 1.42 -2.88 6.87
CA ARG A 97 0.93 -4.24 7.17
C ARG A 97 -0.58 -4.34 6.92
N ASN A 98 -1.38 -3.39 7.35
CA ASN A 98 -2.83 -3.40 7.20
C ASN A 98 -3.24 -3.36 5.71
N ILE A 99 -2.58 -2.51 4.91
CA ILE A 99 -2.78 -2.46 3.45
C ILE A 99 -2.44 -3.81 2.84
N SER A 100 -1.31 -4.42 3.25
CA SER A 100 -0.87 -5.72 2.73
C SER A 100 -1.87 -6.84 3.04
N GLU A 101 -2.45 -6.88 4.24
CA GLU A 101 -3.45 -7.89 4.58
C GLU A 101 -4.76 -7.68 3.82
N ASN A 102 -5.22 -6.44 3.66
CA ASN A 102 -6.39 -6.17 2.82
C ASN A 102 -6.14 -6.58 1.36
N LEU A 103 -4.94 -6.34 0.80
CA LEU A 103 -4.58 -6.79 -0.55
C LEU A 103 -4.58 -8.31 -0.67
N ALA A 104 -3.99 -9.02 0.29
CA ALA A 104 -3.99 -10.48 0.31
C ALA A 104 -5.43 -11.05 0.36
N LYS A 105 -6.33 -10.43 1.13
CA LYS A 105 -7.76 -10.78 1.18
C LYS A 105 -8.53 -10.47 -0.12
N LEU A 106 -7.98 -9.62 -0.97
CA LEU A 106 -8.46 -9.33 -2.32
C LEU A 106 -7.75 -10.17 -3.39
N ASP A 107 -7.08 -11.26 -3.01
CA ASP A 107 -6.34 -12.17 -3.90
C ASP A 107 -5.23 -11.49 -4.70
N ILE A 108 -4.64 -10.43 -4.18
CA ILE A 108 -3.44 -9.78 -4.76
C ILE A 108 -2.18 -10.35 -4.09
N GLU A 109 -1.26 -10.85 -4.90
CA GLU A 109 0.07 -11.23 -4.40
C GLU A 109 0.79 -9.99 -3.87
N VAL A 110 1.15 -9.99 -2.58
CA VAL A 110 1.72 -8.83 -1.90
C VAL A 110 3.04 -9.16 -1.22
N LYS A 111 4.03 -8.29 -1.39
CA LYS A 111 5.31 -8.32 -0.70
C LYS A 111 5.39 -7.12 0.22
N LEU A 112 5.48 -7.38 1.53
CA LEU A 112 5.66 -6.34 2.53
C LEU A 112 7.15 -6.15 2.81
N ILE A 113 7.63 -4.93 2.66
CA ILE A 113 8.97 -4.48 3.08
C ILE A 113 8.79 -3.57 4.29
N THR A 114 9.11 -4.09 5.46
CA THR A 114 9.08 -3.38 6.74
C THR A 114 10.33 -3.69 7.56
N ALA A 115 10.45 -3.15 8.77
CA ALA A 115 11.54 -3.46 9.68
C ALA A 115 11.00 -4.06 10.98
N LEU A 116 11.60 -5.17 11.41
CA LEU A 116 11.20 -5.93 12.60
C LEU A 116 12.43 -6.34 13.41
N GLY A 117 12.25 -6.42 14.73
CA GLY A 117 13.21 -7.05 15.62
C GLY A 117 13.16 -8.58 15.58
N THR A 118 14.14 -9.23 16.24
CA THR A 118 14.14 -10.69 16.47
C THR A 118 13.41 -11.08 17.77
N ASP A 119 12.68 -10.15 18.36
CA ASP A 119 11.90 -10.34 19.57
C ASP A 119 10.61 -11.15 19.33
N LEU A 120 9.84 -11.37 20.40
CA LEU A 120 8.57 -12.11 20.32
C LEU A 120 7.56 -11.44 19.36
N TYR A 121 7.53 -10.11 19.35
CA TYR A 121 6.62 -9.34 18.49
C TYR A 121 6.98 -9.43 17.03
N GLY A 122 8.28 -9.38 16.68
CA GLY A 122 8.74 -9.59 15.31
C GLY A 122 8.42 -10.99 14.79
N LYS A 123 8.64 -12.04 15.62
CA LYS A 123 8.26 -13.41 15.28
C LYS A 123 6.75 -13.54 15.05
N LYS A 124 5.93 -13.02 16.00
CA LYS A 124 4.48 -13.04 15.86
C LYS A 124 4.03 -12.34 14.57
N MET A 125 4.61 -11.18 14.24
CA MET A 125 4.30 -10.45 13.02
C MET A 125 4.59 -11.29 11.76
N ILE A 126 5.75 -11.93 11.69
CA ILE A 126 6.15 -12.77 10.55
C ILE A 126 5.19 -13.96 10.39
N ASP A 127 4.89 -14.66 11.49
CA ASP A 127 4.04 -15.85 11.46
C ASP A 127 2.59 -15.51 11.02
N GLU A 128 2.01 -14.47 11.59
CA GLU A 128 0.65 -14.04 11.25
C GLU A 128 0.55 -13.48 9.83
N CYS A 129 1.54 -12.70 9.38
CA CYS A 129 1.59 -12.22 8.00
C CYS A 129 1.70 -13.38 7.00
N LYS A 130 2.50 -14.39 7.31
CA LYS A 130 2.61 -15.60 6.48
C LYS A 130 1.28 -16.35 6.40
N LEU A 131 0.56 -16.49 7.52
CA LEU A 131 -0.77 -17.11 7.55
C LEU A 131 -1.79 -16.31 6.72
N SER A 132 -1.66 -14.99 6.68
CA SER A 132 -2.49 -14.09 5.88
C SER A 132 -2.08 -14.02 4.40
N GLY A 133 -1.08 -14.79 3.95
CA GLY A 133 -0.62 -14.78 2.56
C GLY A 133 0.30 -13.62 2.18
N ILE A 134 0.88 -12.91 3.16
CA ILE A 134 1.79 -11.78 2.93
C ILE A 134 3.25 -12.29 2.88
N ASP A 135 3.95 -12.04 1.78
CA ASP A 135 5.39 -12.33 1.66
C ASP A 135 6.21 -11.23 2.35
N MET A 136 6.93 -11.61 3.41
CA MET A 136 7.83 -10.75 4.18
C MET A 136 9.32 -11.04 4.00
N GLU A 137 9.70 -11.91 3.07
CA GLU A 137 11.12 -12.32 2.87
C GLU A 137 12.06 -11.15 2.57
N ASN A 138 11.49 -10.04 2.09
CA ASN A 138 12.23 -8.84 1.76
C ASN A 138 12.26 -7.79 2.87
N SER A 139 11.64 -8.04 4.01
CA SER A 139 11.67 -7.17 5.18
C SER A 139 13.05 -7.17 5.86
N LEU A 140 13.34 -6.10 6.59
CA LEU A 140 14.56 -5.93 7.36
C LEU A 140 14.39 -6.53 8.77
N ILE A 141 15.24 -7.51 9.11
CA ILE A 141 15.21 -8.14 10.44
C ILE A 141 16.47 -7.74 11.20
N LEU A 142 16.30 -7.07 12.35
CA LEU A 142 17.38 -6.51 13.16
C LEU A 142 17.45 -7.19 14.54
N LYS A 143 18.66 -7.66 14.91
CA LYS A 143 18.88 -8.36 16.19
C LYS A 143 18.91 -7.43 17.40
N ASN A 144 19.30 -6.18 17.21
CA ASN A 144 19.63 -5.24 18.30
C ASN A 144 18.58 -4.14 18.48
N MET A 145 17.43 -4.24 17.80
CA MET A 145 16.33 -3.29 17.94
C MET A 145 15.02 -4.04 18.19
N PRO A 146 14.18 -3.54 19.10
CA PRO A 146 12.85 -4.12 19.30
C PRO A 146 11.92 -3.80 18.12
N SER A 147 10.96 -4.69 17.87
CA SER A 147 9.88 -4.45 16.90
C SER A 147 9.02 -3.26 17.33
N SER A 148 8.47 -2.55 16.35
CA SER A 148 7.59 -1.40 16.61
C SER A 148 6.39 -1.77 17.47
N THR A 149 6.07 -0.92 18.45
CA THR A 149 4.87 -1.05 19.29
C THR A 149 4.13 0.28 19.40
N TYR A 150 2.81 0.20 19.48
CA TYR A 150 1.93 1.31 19.80
C TYR A 150 1.12 0.93 21.04
N LEU A 151 1.48 1.52 22.18
CA LEU A 151 0.80 1.30 23.45
C LEU A 151 -0.23 2.40 23.67
N SER A 152 -1.48 2.04 23.91
CA SER A 152 -2.54 2.99 24.26
C SER A 152 -3.29 2.55 25.51
N VAL A 153 -3.69 3.53 26.33
CA VAL A 153 -4.56 3.35 27.48
C VAL A 153 -5.84 4.13 27.22
N LEU A 154 -6.95 3.42 27.28
CA LEU A 154 -8.29 3.96 27.06
C LEU A 154 -8.95 4.23 28.42
N ASP A 155 -10.01 5.02 28.43
CA ASP A 155 -10.88 5.12 29.60
C ASP A 155 -12.05 4.12 29.51
N GLU A 156 -12.95 4.18 30.50
CA GLU A 156 -14.14 3.33 30.57
C GLU A 156 -15.15 3.56 29.43
N ARG A 157 -15.00 4.65 28.65
CA ARG A 157 -15.82 4.98 27.48
C ARG A 157 -15.17 4.53 26.19
N GLY A 158 -13.91 4.05 26.26
CA GLY A 158 -13.12 3.68 25.10
C GLY A 158 -12.36 4.86 24.48
N ASP A 159 -12.33 6.04 25.12
CA ASP A 159 -11.57 7.18 24.66
C ASP A 159 -10.10 7.06 25.07
N MET A 160 -9.20 7.31 24.12
CA MET A 160 -7.76 7.23 24.37
C MET A 160 -7.29 8.37 25.29
N LYS A 161 -6.66 8.04 26.40
CA LYS A 161 -6.09 8.98 27.37
C LYS A 161 -4.62 9.23 27.17
N VAL A 162 -3.87 8.20 26.82
CA VAL A 162 -2.44 8.29 26.56
C VAL A 162 -2.05 7.24 25.53
N ALA A 163 -1.08 7.57 24.68
CA ALA A 163 -0.44 6.61 23.79
C ALA A 163 1.07 6.88 23.73
N ILE A 164 1.82 5.79 23.51
CA ILE A 164 3.26 5.81 23.31
C ILE A 164 3.53 5.03 22.03
N ALA A 165 4.13 5.69 21.03
CA ALA A 165 4.56 5.08 19.80
C ALA A 165 6.08 4.84 19.85
N HIS A 166 6.50 3.59 19.87
CA HIS A 166 7.90 3.19 19.76
C HIS A 166 8.11 2.57 18.39
N MET A 167 8.59 3.37 17.43
CA MET A 167 8.66 2.98 16.02
C MET A 167 10.03 3.24 15.39
N ASP A 168 11.09 3.36 16.19
CA ASP A 168 12.43 3.76 15.73
C ASP A 168 13.01 2.77 14.71
N ILE A 169 12.69 1.49 14.84
CA ILE A 169 13.17 0.45 13.94
C ILE A 169 12.77 0.67 12.47
N ILE A 170 11.62 1.33 12.21
CA ILE A 170 11.15 1.58 10.85
C ILE A 170 12.06 2.57 10.11
N GLU A 171 12.77 3.41 10.84
CA GLU A 171 13.73 4.34 10.29
C GLU A 171 14.97 3.67 9.69
N GLU A 172 15.20 2.38 10.00
CA GLU A 172 16.28 1.58 9.43
C GLU A 172 16.00 1.14 7.98
N LEU A 173 14.80 1.38 7.45
CA LEU A 173 14.49 1.28 6.02
C LEU A 173 15.13 2.46 5.26
N ASN A 174 16.44 2.54 5.36
CA ASN A 174 17.24 3.59 4.75
C ASN A 174 17.54 3.30 3.25
N ILE A 175 18.18 4.25 2.58
CA ILE A 175 18.49 4.17 1.13
C ILE A 175 19.31 2.92 0.80
N ASP A 176 20.30 2.54 1.64
CA ASP A 176 21.16 1.38 1.36
C ASP A 176 20.40 0.07 1.44
N PHE A 177 19.45 -0.04 2.34
CA PHE A 177 18.56 -1.18 2.41
C PHE A 177 17.62 -1.22 1.20
N ILE A 178 16.95 -0.12 0.85
CA ILE A 178 16.04 -0.01 -0.31
C ILE A 178 16.80 -0.33 -1.61
N ARG A 179 18.04 0.13 -1.77
CA ARG A 179 18.87 -0.17 -2.94
C ARG A 179 19.07 -1.68 -3.14
N LYS A 180 19.24 -2.45 -2.06
CA LYS A 180 19.36 -3.92 -2.12
C LYS A 180 18.07 -4.60 -2.58
N LYS A 181 16.92 -3.94 -2.46
CA LYS A 181 15.60 -4.42 -2.89
C LYS A 181 15.17 -3.94 -4.27
N SER A 182 16.07 -3.30 -5.02
CA SER A 182 15.80 -2.69 -6.33
C SER A 182 15.10 -3.63 -7.32
N LEU A 183 15.47 -4.91 -7.36
CA LEU A 183 14.84 -5.89 -8.26
C LEU A 183 13.38 -6.16 -7.88
N ILE A 184 13.07 -6.27 -6.60
CA ILE A 184 11.71 -6.47 -6.11
C ILE A 184 10.86 -5.25 -6.47
N ILE A 185 11.37 -4.05 -6.19
CA ILE A 185 10.67 -2.78 -6.44
C ILE A 185 10.42 -2.59 -7.95
N LYS A 186 11.44 -2.74 -8.80
CA LYS A 186 11.31 -2.60 -10.27
C LYS A 186 10.33 -3.58 -10.89
N ASN A 187 10.10 -4.70 -10.21
CA ASN A 187 9.33 -5.83 -10.72
C ASN A 187 7.90 -5.83 -10.24
N SER A 188 7.56 -4.93 -9.33
CA SER A 188 6.21 -4.77 -8.83
C SER A 188 5.27 -4.19 -9.89
N ARG A 189 4.02 -4.59 -9.86
CA ARG A 189 2.95 -3.96 -10.66
C ARG A 189 2.79 -2.49 -10.28
N CYS A 190 2.83 -2.22 -8.98
CA CYS A 190 2.95 -0.90 -8.39
C CYS A 190 3.56 -1.03 -6.98
N VAL A 191 3.91 0.09 -6.38
CA VAL A 191 4.45 0.16 -5.02
C VAL A 191 3.58 1.07 -4.17
N VAL A 192 3.17 0.59 -3.01
CA VAL A 192 2.53 1.43 -1.99
C VAL A 192 3.57 1.85 -0.98
N VAL A 193 3.60 3.13 -0.66
CA VAL A 193 4.48 3.70 0.36
C VAL A 193 3.64 4.40 1.41
N ASP A 194 3.90 4.15 2.68
CA ASP A 194 3.36 4.97 3.76
C ASP A 194 4.40 5.94 4.31
N THR A 195 3.93 7.03 4.90
CA THR A 195 4.82 8.05 5.46
C THR A 195 5.43 7.67 6.82
N ASN A 196 5.42 6.42 7.25
CA ASN A 196 6.20 5.97 8.41
C ASN A 196 7.68 5.88 8.10
N ILE A 197 8.07 5.54 6.86
CA ILE A 197 9.48 5.47 6.45
C ILE A 197 10.10 6.85 6.31
N ARG A 198 11.45 6.91 6.30
CA ARG A 198 12.18 8.17 6.18
C ARG A 198 11.91 8.89 4.87
N ARG A 199 11.86 10.22 4.91
CA ARG A 199 11.71 11.07 3.72
C ARG A 199 12.73 10.74 2.63
N GLU A 200 14.00 10.59 3.02
CA GLU A 200 15.11 10.34 2.08
C GLU A 200 14.94 9.00 1.34
N ALA A 201 14.35 8.00 2.00
CA ALA A 201 14.02 6.72 1.39
C ALA A 201 12.88 6.87 0.37
N ILE A 202 11.84 7.66 0.69
CA ILE A 202 10.74 7.98 -0.23
C ILE A 202 11.26 8.72 -1.46
N GLU A 203 12.05 9.76 -1.26
CA GLU A 203 12.65 10.53 -2.35
C GLU A 203 13.54 9.68 -3.25
N TYR A 204 14.35 8.79 -2.66
CA TYR A 204 15.15 7.82 -3.40
C TYR A 204 14.29 6.89 -4.25
N LEU A 205 13.18 6.37 -3.70
CA LEU A 205 12.23 5.53 -4.43
C LEU A 205 11.67 6.25 -5.66
N LEU A 206 11.12 7.43 -5.48
CA LEU A 206 10.49 8.22 -6.55
C LEU A 206 11.49 8.67 -7.63
N THR A 207 12.74 8.94 -7.24
CA THR A 207 13.77 9.39 -8.19
C THR A 207 14.35 8.25 -9.01
N ASN A 208 14.55 7.06 -8.42
CA ASN A 208 15.32 5.98 -9.04
C ASN A 208 14.46 4.89 -9.69
N PHE A 209 13.13 4.89 -9.49
CA PHE A 209 12.21 3.88 -10.03
C PHE A 209 11.07 4.52 -10.84
N LYS A 210 11.41 5.39 -11.81
CA LYS A 210 10.45 6.19 -12.59
C LYS A 210 9.48 5.36 -13.45
N ASP A 211 9.81 4.08 -13.72
CA ASP A 211 8.95 3.16 -14.48
C ASP A 211 7.99 2.37 -13.58
N VAL A 212 7.92 2.73 -12.30
CA VAL A 212 7.05 2.10 -11.29
C VAL A 212 6.07 3.13 -10.76
N ASP A 213 4.79 2.80 -10.77
CA ASP A 213 3.75 3.66 -10.21
C ASP A 213 3.69 3.56 -8.69
N PHE A 214 3.81 4.69 -8.00
CA PHE A 214 3.79 4.79 -6.55
C PHE A 214 2.44 5.28 -6.03
N PHE A 215 1.92 4.59 -5.02
CA PHE A 215 0.75 4.96 -4.24
C PHE A 215 1.20 5.48 -2.87
N LEU A 216 0.62 6.55 -2.40
CA LEU A 216 0.94 7.15 -1.10
C LEU A 216 -0.20 7.00 -0.11
N ASP A 217 0.09 6.43 1.08
CA ASP A 217 -0.69 6.69 2.28
C ASP A 217 0.01 7.74 3.15
N THR A 218 -0.71 8.81 3.47
CA THR A 218 -0.22 9.95 4.24
C THR A 218 -0.13 9.69 5.74
N VAL A 219 -0.75 8.61 6.24
CA VAL A 219 -0.78 8.16 7.65
C VAL A 219 -1.37 9.20 8.62
N SER A 220 -0.86 10.41 8.60
CA SER A 220 -1.33 11.51 9.44
C SER A 220 -0.87 12.88 8.93
N THR A 221 -1.54 13.93 9.38
CA THR A 221 -1.22 15.32 9.04
C THR A 221 0.24 15.67 9.28
N ILE A 222 0.80 15.26 10.43
CA ILE A 222 2.21 15.55 10.77
C ILE A 222 3.14 14.81 9.82
N LYS A 223 2.88 13.53 9.55
CA LYS A 223 3.73 12.70 8.70
C LYS A 223 3.63 13.08 7.23
N SER A 224 2.49 13.57 6.76
CA SER A 224 2.30 14.03 5.38
C SER A 224 3.17 15.23 5.01
N ARG A 225 3.48 16.12 5.97
CA ARG A 225 4.32 17.31 5.73
C ARG A 225 5.68 16.98 5.14
N LYS A 226 6.28 15.85 5.56
CA LYS A 226 7.64 15.48 5.11
C LYS A 226 7.74 15.12 3.63
N VAL A 227 6.62 14.89 2.96
CA VAL A 227 6.55 14.55 1.53
C VAL A 227 5.81 15.58 0.70
N LYS A 228 5.48 16.74 1.27
CA LYS A 228 4.67 17.79 0.61
C LYS A 228 5.24 18.21 -0.75
N ASP A 229 6.53 18.39 -0.85
CA ASP A 229 7.25 18.77 -2.08
C ASP A 229 7.49 17.59 -3.04
N LEU A 230 7.25 16.34 -2.61
CA LEU A 230 7.37 15.13 -3.41
C LEU A 230 6.03 14.64 -3.97
N ILE A 231 4.92 15.23 -3.54
CA ILE A 231 3.54 14.77 -3.84
C ILE A 231 3.32 14.58 -5.34
N GLY A 232 3.79 15.51 -6.18
CA GLY A 232 3.61 15.44 -7.63
C GLY A 232 4.29 14.25 -8.32
N SER A 233 5.18 13.54 -7.63
CA SER A 233 5.86 12.35 -8.16
C SER A 233 5.10 11.04 -7.90
N PHE A 234 3.99 11.07 -7.17
CA PHE A 234 3.15 9.90 -6.95
C PHE A 234 2.12 9.73 -8.05
N HIS A 235 1.86 8.47 -8.44
CA HIS A 235 0.78 8.13 -9.35
C HIS A 235 -0.59 8.30 -8.68
N THR A 236 -0.75 7.81 -7.45
CA THR A 236 -2.03 7.86 -6.72
C THR A 236 -1.80 8.31 -5.29
N ILE A 237 -2.61 9.27 -4.84
CA ILE A 237 -2.64 9.71 -3.44
C ILE A 237 -4.06 9.64 -2.87
N LYS A 238 -4.15 9.36 -1.56
CA LYS A 238 -5.41 9.31 -0.82
C LYS A 238 -5.31 10.08 0.50
N PRO A 239 -5.21 11.39 0.52
CA PRO A 239 -5.34 12.15 1.75
C PRO A 239 -6.78 12.13 2.27
N ASN A 240 -6.96 12.22 3.60
CA ASN A 240 -8.23 12.64 4.16
C ASN A 240 -8.37 14.18 4.09
N LYS A 241 -9.55 14.70 4.47
CA LYS A 241 -9.83 16.13 4.45
C LYS A 241 -8.73 16.96 5.12
N ILE A 242 -8.35 16.60 6.36
CA ILE A 242 -7.38 17.38 7.15
C ILE A 242 -5.97 17.30 6.54
N GLU A 243 -5.59 16.14 6.03
CA GLU A 243 -4.31 15.95 5.33
C GLU A 243 -4.29 16.72 4.00
N ALA A 244 -5.39 16.72 3.25
CA ALA A 244 -5.51 17.51 2.03
C ALA A 244 -5.39 19.02 2.32
N GLU A 245 -6.09 19.53 3.34
CA GLU A 245 -5.97 20.92 3.79
C GLU A 245 -4.53 21.29 4.16
N GLU A 246 -3.82 20.40 4.87
CA GLU A 246 -2.42 20.62 5.26
C GLU A 246 -1.48 20.66 4.05
N LEU A 247 -1.67 19.75 3.11
CA LEU A 247 -0.81 19.64 1.94
C LEU A 247 -1.04 20.75 0.92
N THR A 248 -2.30 21.16 0.73
CA THR A 248 -2.67 22.16 -0.27
C THR A 248 -2.68 23.59 0.29
N GLY A 249 -2.97 23.76 1.58
CA GLY A 249 -3.31 25.04 2.20
C GLY A 249 -4.76 25.49 1.93
N ILE A 250 -5.56 24.71 1.20
CA ILE A 250 -6.96 25.00 0.87
C ILE A 250 -7.85 24.44 1.98
N LYS A 251 -8.71 25.27 2.59
CA LYS A 251 -9.72 24.80 3.53
C LYS A 251 -10.87 24.16 2.77
N ILE A 252 -11.27 22.96 3.18
CA ILE A 252 -12.32 22.17 2.52
C ILE A 252 -13.59 22.23 3.34
N ASN A 253 -14.48 23.19 3.04
CA ASN A 253 -15.77 23.36 3.68
C ASN A 253 -16.95 22.99 2.76
N SER A 254 -16.67 22.81 1.47
CA SER A 254 -17.64 22.48 0.42
C SER A 254 -17.06 21.45 -0.56
N ILE A 255 -17.93 20.93 -1.43
CA ILE A 255 -17.51 20.05 -2.53
C ILE A 255 -16.65 20.81 -3.55
N ASP A 256 -16.89 22.11 -3.75
CA ASP A 256 -16.09 22.95 -4.65
C ASP A 256 -14.67 23.13 -4.11
N ASP A 257 -14.50 23.35 -2.81
CA ASP A 257 -13.17 23.39 -2.19
C ASP A 257 -12.44 22.05 -2.34
N ALA A 258 -13.16 20.92 -2.24
CA ALA A 258 -12.57 19.59 -2.46
C ALA A 258 -12.14 19.40 -3.92
N ARG A 259 -12.88 19.97 -4.89
CA ARG A 259 -12.48 20.03 -6.30
C ARG A 259 -11.18 20.81 -6.46
N ASP A 260 -11.12 22.01 -5.89
CA ASP A 260 -9.94 22.86 -5.99
C ASP A 260 -8.69 22.16 -5.39
N ALA A 261 -8.86 21.43 -4.30
CA ALA A 261 -7.79 20.63 -3.70
C ALA A 261 -7.36 19.45 -4.61
N VAL A 262 -8.30 18.77 -5.29
CA VAL A 262 -7.98 17.74 -6.29
C VAL A 262 -7.23 18.35 -7.46
N ASP A 263 -7.71 19.48 -8.02
CA ASP A 263 -7.07 20.15 -9.14
C ASP A 263 -5.66 20.63 -8.77
N TYR A 264 -5.46 21.11 -7.54
CA TYR A 264 -4.11 21.44 -7.03
C TYR A 264 -3.15 20.24 -7.13
N PHE A 265 -3.54 19.07 -6.65
CA PHE A 265 -2.69 17.89 -6.72
C PHE A 265 -2.44 17.39 -8.15
N LEU A 266 -3.46 17.44 -9.01
CA LEU A 266 -3.33 17.09 -10.43
C LEU A 266 -2.35 18.04 -11.14
N ASN A 267 -2.38 19.32 -10.84
CA ASN A 267 -1.47 20.33 -11.39
C ASN A 267 -0.02 20.14 -10.89
N LEU A 268 0.19 19.53 -9.73
CA LEU A 268 1.52 19.13 -9.26
C LEU A 268 2.09 17.89 -10.00
N GLY A 269 1.23 17.14 -10.74
CA GLY A 269 1.67 15.96 -11.50
C GLY A 269 1.08 14.62 -11.04
N VAL A 270 0.32 14.60 -9.93
CA VAL A 270 -0.37 13.39 -9.46
C VAL A 270 -1.35 12.90 -10.52
N GLN A 271 -1.37 11.59 -10.81
CA GLN A 271 -2.22 11.04 -11.86
C GLN A 271 -3.65 10.72 -11.37
N ARG A 272 -3.80 10.29 -10.13
CA ARG A 272 -5.09 9.96 -9.50
C ARG A 272 -5.14 10.49 -8.08
N VAL A 273 -6.15 11.26 -7.77
CA VAL A 273 -6.36 11.87 -6.44
C VAL A 273 -7.68 11.40 -5.85
N PHE A 274 -7.69 11.02 -4.58
CA PHE A 274 -8.87 10.61 -3.84
C PHE A 274 -8.87 11.29 -2.47
N ILE A 275 -9.74 12.28 -2.25
CA ILE A 275 -9.84 12.98 -0.97
C ILE A 275 -11.04 12.44 -0.19
N THR A 276 -10.77 11.71 0.89
CA THR A 276 -11.84 11.19 1.76
C THR A 276 -12.33 12.27 2.71
N LEU A 277 -13.65 12.50 2.74
CA LEU A 277 -14.32 13.56 3.49
C LEU A 277 -15.08 13.01 4.72
N GLY A 278 -14.76 11.79 5.14
CA GLY A 278 -15.45 11.12 6.24
C GLY A 278 -16.93 10.88 5.93
N LYS A 279 -17.82 11.37 6.81
CA LYS A 279 -19.27 11.27 6.61
C LYS A 279 -19.78 12.00 5.36
N ASP A 280 -19.00 12.95 4.84
CA ASP A 280 -19.36 13.76 3.68
C ASP A 280 -18.90 13.07 2.37
N GLY A 281 -18.38 11.85 2.42
CA GLY A 281 -18.09 11.04 1.24
C GLY A 281 -16.67 11.15 0.69
N LEU A 282 -16.54 11.20 -0.63
CA LEU A 282 -15.27 11.15 -1.36
C LEU A 282 -15.32 12.09 -2.56
N TYR A 283 -14.32 12.93 -2.73
CA TYR A 283 -14.04 13.61 -3.99
C TYR A 283 -12.82 12.98 -4.67
N TYR A 284 -12.89 12.74 -5.98
CA TYR A 284 -11.80 12.10 -6.71
C TYR A 284 -11.60 12.74 -8.09
N GLY A 285 -10.39 12.65 -8.62
CA GLY A 285 -10.07 13.17 -9.94
C GLY A 285 -8.81 12.58 -10.57
N ASN A 286 -8.80 12.63 -11.90
CA ASN A 286 -7.64 12.46 -12.75
C ASN A 286 -7.75 13.38 -13.97
N SER A 287 -6.79 13.33 -14.91
CA SER A 287 -6.79 14.17 -16.14
C SER A 287 -8.01 13.98 -17.05
N LYS A 288 -8.83 12.93 -16.88
CA LYS A 288 -9.95 12.58 -17.75
C LYS A 288 -11.31 12.77 -17.10
N ALA A 289 -11.39 12.67 -15.77
CA ALA A 289 -12.67 12.69 -15.05
C ALA A 289 -12.47 13.12 -13.60
N VAL A 290 -13.41 13.89 -13.11
CA VAL A 290 -13.57 14.22 -11.69
C VAL A 290 -14.95 13.78 -11.23
N GLY A 291 -15.12 13.58 -9.94
CA GLY A 291 -16.43 13.21 -9.39
C GLY A 291 -16.49 13.19 -7.88
N TYR A 292 -17.72 13.16 -7.40
CA TYR A 292 -18.06 13.05 -5.99
C TYR A 292 -18.90 11.78 -5.78
N LEU A 293 -18.67 11.12 -4.66
CA LEU A 293 -19.50 10.01 -4.16
C LEU A 293 -19.91 10.30 -2.71
N PRO A 294 -21.21 10.23 -2.38
CA PRO A 294 -21.65 10.36 -1.00
C PRO A 294 -21.16 9.18 -0.15
N SER A 295 -21.04 9.39 1.15
CA SER A 295 -20.63 8.31 2.06
C SER A 295 -21.65 7.18 2.10
N LEU A 296 -21.15 5.96 2.30
CA LEU A 296 -22.01 4.81 2.55
C LEU A 296 -22.51 4.83 4.01
N GLN A 297 -23.80 4.62 4.17
CA GLN A 297 -24.41 4.54 5.50
C GLN A 297 -24.15 3.14 6.07
N VAL A 298 -23.13 3.01 6.91
CA VAL A 298 -22.79 1.77 7.62
C VAL A 298 -22.72 2.03 9.12
N LYS A 299 -23.05 1.01 9.92
CA LYS A 299 -22.81 1.07 11.36
C LYS A 299 -21.30 1.00 11.59
N VAL A 300 -20.72 2.09 12.07
CA VAL A 300 -19.30 2.14 12.39
C VAL A 300 -19.06 1.41 13.72
N SER A 301 -18.27 0.34 13.67
CA SER A 301 -17.81 -0.40 14.85
C SER A 301 -16.39 0.01 15.24
N ASN A 302 -15.52 0.25 14.24
CA ASN A 302 -14.16 0.73 14.44
C ASN A 302 -13.76 1.61 13.25
N ALA A 303 -13.20 2.78 13.52
CA ALA A 303 -12.74 3.71 12.47
C ALA A 303 -11.32 3.39 11.96
N ASN A 304 -10.54 2.60 12.71
CA ASN A 304 -9.18 2.23 12.34
C ASN A 304 -9.19 1.27 11.14
N GLY A 305 -8.20 1.41 10.26
CA GLY A 305 -8.02 0.53 9.10
C GLY A 305 -8.91 0.84 7.89
N ALA A 306 -9.88 1.76 8.01
CA ALA A 306 -10.73 2.17 6.88
C ALA A 306 -9.93 2.84 5.75
N GLY A 307 -8.92 3.65 6.11
CA GLY A 307 -7.97 4.24 5.17
C GLY A 307 -7.12 3.20 4.45
N ASP A 308 -6.65 2.20 5.21
CA ASP A 308 -5.80 1.12 4.69
C ASP A 308 -6.59 0.23 3.71
N ALA A 309 -7.85 -0.11 4.05
CA ALA A 309 -8.76 -0.84 3.17
C ALA A 309 -9.09 -0.03 1.90
N PHE A 310 -9.22 1.30 2.02
CA PHE A 310 -9.43 2.17 0.86
C PHE A 310 -8.24 2.13 -0.10
N ILE A 311 -7.00 2.25 0.39
CA ILE A 311 -5.78 2.13 -0.42
C ILE A 311 -5.70 0.75 -1.09
N ALA A 312 -5.99 -0.32 -0.35
CA ALA A 312 -6.01 -1.67 -0.91
C ALA A 312 -7.04 -1.77 -2.06
N GLY A 313 -8.21 -1.17 -1.92
CA GLY A 313 -9.21 -1.06 -2.99
C GLY A 313 -8.72 -0.27 -4.20
N LEU A 314 -7.98 0.83 -4.01
CA LEU A 314 -7.37 1.60 -5.11
C LEU A 314 -6.33 0.77 -5.87
N VAL A 315 -5.49 0.05 -5.14
CA VAL A 315 -4.46 -0.83 -5.71
C VAL A 315 -5.10 -1.98 -6.48
N TYR A 316 -6.13 -2.62 -5.90
CA TYR A 316 -6.93 -3.65 -6.60
C TYR A 316 -7.50 -3.11 -7.91
N GLY A 317 -8.11 -1.93 -7.86
CA GLY A 317 -8.65 -1.28 -9.06
C GLY A 317 -7.58 -0.93 -10.09
N TYR A 318 -6.37 -0.58 -9.67
CA TYR A 318 -5.23 -0.33 -10.56
C TYR A 318 -4.74 -1.61 -11.25
N VAL A 319 -4.56 -2.69 -10.49
CA VAL A 319 -4.12 -4.00 -11.01
C VAL A 319 -5.13 -4.55 -12.02
N ASN A 320 -6.43 -4.29 -11.82
CA ASN A 320 -7.53 -4.73 -12.68
C ASN A 320 -8.01 -3.68 -13.70
N ASP A 321 -7.20 -2.65 -13.98
CA ASP A 321 -7.44 -1.62 -15.01
C ASP A 321 -8.80 -0.89 -14.85
N PHE A 322 -9.27 -0.67 -13.61
CA PHE A 322 -10.50 0.07 -13.36
C PHE A 322 -10.33 1.55 -13.72
N ASN A 323 -11.36 2.13 -14.34
CA ASN A 323 -11.43 3.57 -14.45
C ASN A 323 -11.58 4.22 -13.07
N ILE A 324 -11.30 5.52 -12.96
CA ILE A 324 -11.23 6.22 -11.67
C ILE A 324 -12.54 6.14 -10.87
N LYS A 325 -13.71 6.21 -11.54
CA LYS A 325 -15.03 6.11 -10.90
C LYS A 325 -15.25 4.72 -10.30
N LYS A 326 -14.90 3.65 -11.04
CA LYS A 326 -15.02 2.27 -10.55
C LYS A 326 -14.05 2.04 -9.39
N SER A 327 -12.81 2.54 -9.48
CA SER A 327 -11.83 2.50 -8.38
C SER A 327 -12.37 3.20 -7.13
N ALA A 328 -12.94 4.40 -7.27
CA ALA A 328 -13.52 5.16 -6.17
C ALA A 328 -14.65 4.38 -5.47
N ARG A 329 -15.59 3.80 -6.23
CA ARG A 329 -16.71 3.01 -5.67
C ARG A 329 -16.20 1.75 -4.97
N PHE A 330 -15.26 1.03 -5.57
CA PHE A 330 -14.69 -0.19 -5.02
C PHE A 330 -13.96 0.10 -3.69
N SER A 331 -13.14 1.15 -3.66
CA SER A 331 -12.40 1.56 -2.46
C SER A 331 -13.30 2.05 -1.34
N MET A 332 -14.39 2.78 -1.67
CA MET A 332 -15.38 3.18 -0.68
C MET A 332 -16.09 1.97 -0.05
N ALA A 333 -16.45 0.97 -0.85
CA ALA A 333 -17.08 -0.25 -0.36
C ALA A 333 -16.11 -1.05 0.53
N ALA A 334 -14.83 -1.17 0.12
CA ALA A 334 -13.78 -1.79 0.95
C ALA A 334 -13.62 -1.09 2.31
N SER A 335 -13.57 0.25 2.29
CA SER A 335 -13.50 1.08 3.50
C SER A 335 -14.74 0.88 4.40
N ALA A 336 -15.93 0.82 3.82
CA ALA A 336 -17.18 0.61 4.55
C ALA A 336 -17.25 -0.79 5.20
N ILE A 337 -16.74 -1.83 4.53
CA ILE A 337 -16.59 -3.17 5.11
C ILE A 337 -15.63 -3.14 6.30
N ALA A 338 -14.48 -2.44 6.19
CA ALA A 338 -13.55 -2.29 7.30
C ALA A 338 -14.22 -1.59 8.51
N LEU A 339 -14.94 -0.49 8.29
CA LEU A 339 -15.67 0.25 9.34
C LEU A 339 -16.71 -0.58 10.09
N SER A 340 -17.28 -1.62 9.47
CA SER A 340 -18.36 -2.43 10.04
C SER A 340 -17.91 -3.51 11.03
N HIS A 341 -16.59 -3.70 11.23
CA HIS A 341 -16.00 -4.70 12.12
C HIS A 341 -15.26 -4.06 13.29
N GLU A 342 -15.14 -4.77 14.39
CA GLU A 342 -14.44 -4.30 15.61
C GLU A 342 -12.91 -4.35 15.49
N ASP A 343 -12.37 -5.28 14.67
CA ASP A 343 -10.94 -5.35 14.39
C ASP A 343 -10.57 -4.43 13.25
N THR A 344 -9.30 -4.00 13.23
CA THR A 344 -8.74 -3.12 12.19
C THR A 344 -8.84 -3.73 10.78
N ILE A 345 -8.70 -5.05 10.69
CA ILE A 345 -8.91 -5.80 9.45
C ILE A 345 -10.17 -6.65 9.59
N ASN A 346 -11.14 -6.41 8.72
CA ASN A 346 -12.35 -7.23 8.69
C ASN A 346 -12.02 -8.63 8.11
N PRO A 347 -12.23 -9.72 8.86
CA PRO A 347 -11.93 -11.08 8.38
C PRO A 347 -12.74 -11.47 7.13
N ASN A 348 -13.92 -10.86 6.93
CA ASN A 348 -14.80 -11.10 5.78
C ASN A 348 -14.49 -10.20 4.57
N MET A 349 -13.39 -9.44 4.58
CA MET A 349 -12.96 -8.66 3.43
C MET A 349 -12.71 -9.61 2.24
N SER A 350 -13.39 -9.36 1.12
CA SER A 350 -13.23 -10.11 -0.13
C SER A 350 -13.78 -9.32 -1.31
N THR A 351 -13.35 -9.66 -2.52
CA THR A 351 -13.87 -9.06 -3.75
C THR A 351 -15.37 -9.26 -3.89
N LEU A 352 -15.86 -10.45 -3.56
CA LEU A 352 -17.30 -10.77 -3.59
C LEU A 352 -18.10 -9.86 -2.66
N ARG A 353 -17.65 -9.70 -1.42
CA ARG A 353 -18.35 -8.86 -0.42
C ARG A 353 -18.36 -7.38 -0.83
N ILE A 354 -17.27 -6.91 -1.43
CA ILE A 354 -17.19 -5.54 -1.97
C ILE A 354 -18.19 -5.36 -3.12
N GLU A 355 -18.26 -6.31 -4.05
CA GLU A 355 -19.20 -6.25 -5.18
C GLU A 355 -20.68 -6.31 -4.73
N GLU A 356 -20.99 -7.09 -3.72
CA GLU A 356 -22.32 -7.09 -3.08
C GLU A 356 -22.65 -5.70 -2.52
N MET A 357 -21.76 -5.11 -1.74
CA MET A 357 -21.95 -3.78 -1.17
C MET A 357 -22.10 -2.71 -2.25
N ILE A 358 -21.33 -2.80 -3.37
CA ILE A 358 -21.48 -1.88 -4.49
C ILE A 358 -22.86 -1.97 -5.16
N LYS A 359 -23.48 -3.15 -5.21
CA LYS A 359 -24.85 -3.31 -5.74
C LYS A 359 -25.90 -2.65 -4.84
N GLU A 360 -25.65 -2.59 -3.54
CA GLU A 360 -26.48 -1.89 -2.56
C GLU A 360 -26.32 -0.37 -2.63
N MET A 361 -25.21 0.13 -3.25
CA MET A 361 -24.98 1.56 -3.52
C MET A 361 -25.87 2.03 -4.68
N LYS A 362 -27.08 2.48 -4.37
CA LYS A 362 -28.01 3.08 -5.34
C LYS A 362 -27.72 4.55 -5.59
#